data_13b1fd9c1ee4c89b9cee41eaa69764fa
#
_entry.id   13b1fd9c1ee4c89b9cee41eaa69764fa
#
_cell.length_a   1.000
_cell.length_b   1.000
_cell.length_c   1.000
_cell.angle_alpha   90.00
_cell.angle_beta   90.00
_cell.angle_gamma   90.00
#
_symmetry.space_group_name_H-M   'P 1'
#
loop_
_entity.id
_entity.type
_entity.pdbx_description
1 polymer ?
#
loop_
_entity_poly.entity_id
_entity_poly.type
_entity_poly.pdbx_seq_one_letter_code
_entity_poly.pdbx_strand_id
1 'polypeptide(L)'
;MIEQARVEILHGDIRDREFVVRACEGIDTVYHLAALISIMPNMKKRVRSVNVGGTENVIYACKVQRVGRMVYTSSIHAFTELEPGSMIDENVPFNPARTSGVYGKSKAEAVLSVLTAAREGLDAVVLCPTGIIGPFDYKLSEMGNMIRLFASGKLRVGIDGSFDFVDVRDVVSSEIAASK
;
A
#
# COMPACT_ATOMS: atom_id res chain seq x y z
N MET A 1 9.06 -22.34 6.12
CA MET A 1 8.20 -22.96 5.09
C MET A 1 8.20 -22.15 3.77
N ILE A 2 9.32 -21.48 3.45
CA ILE A 2 9.53 -20.84 2.12
C ILE A 2 10.41 -21.76 1.23
N GLU A 3 10.93 -22.86 1.77
CA GLU A 3 11.87 -23.75 1.07
C GLU A 3 11.29 -24.56 -0.10
N GLN A 4 9.98 -24.51 -0.35
CA GLN A 4 9.36 -25.24 -1.47
C GLN A 4 8.81 -24.33 -2.58
N ALA A 5 8.77 -23.03 -2.41
CA ALA A 5 8.38 -22.13 -3.48
C ALA A 5 9.63 -21.78 -4.32
N ARG A 6 9.57 -21.99 -5.63
CA ARG A 6 10.57 -21.44 -6.56
C ARG A 6 10.36 -19.92 -6.61
N VAL A 7 11.16 -19.19 -5.85
CA VAL A 7 11.13 -17.73 -5.80
C VAL A 7 12.34 -17.21 -6.56
N GLU A 8 12.09 -16.40 -7.57
CA GLU A 8 13.12 -15.59 -8.22
C GLU A 8 13.16 -14.21 -7.56
N ILE A 9 14.35 -13.74 -7.19
CA ILE A 9 14.54 -12.44 -6.54
C ILE A 9 15.19 -11.48 -7.56
N LEU A 10 14.46 -10.41 -7.90
CA LEU A 10 14.96 -9.34 -8.75
C LEU A 10 15.21 -8.09 -7.91
N HIS A 11 16.40 -7.49 -8.05
CA HIS A 11 16.74 -6.23 -7.39
C HIS A 11 16.63 -5.07 -8.36
N GLY A 12 15.80 -4.07 -8.03
CA GLY A 12 15.61 -2.90 -8.89
C GLY A 12 14.83 -1.78 -8.18
N ASP A 13 14.58 -0.71 -8.92
CA ASP A 13 13.82 0.44 -8.44
C ASP A 13 12.48 0.49 -9.19
N ILE A 14 11.39 0.59 -8.46
CA ILE A 14 10.03 0.69 -9.03
C ILE A 14 9.85 1.93 -9.93
N ARG A 15 10.72 2.93 -9.79
CA ARG A 15 10.75 4.13 -10.63
C ARG A 15 11.40 3.88 -12.00
N ASP A 16 12.13 2.78 -12.16
CA ASP A 16 12.67 2.33 -13.43
C ASP A 16 11.60 1.52 -14.17
N ARG A 17 10.96 2.17 -15.15
CA ARG A 17 9.88 1.57 -15.93
C ARG A 17 10.31 0.33 -16.69
N GLU A 18 11.51 0.35 -17.29
CA GLU A 18 12.00 -0.78 -18.07
C GLU A 18 12.26 -2.00 -17.18
N PHE A 19 12.82 -1.77 -15.98
CA PHE A 19 12.99 -2.81 -14.99
C PHE A 19 11.64 -3.41 -14.60
N VAL A 20 10.63 -2.59 -14.29
CA VAL A 20 9.29 -3.07 -13.86
C VAL A 20 8.61 -3.84 -15.00
N VAL A 21 8.75 -3.40 -16.25
CA VAL A 21 8.20 -4.12 -17.42
C VAL A 21 8.84 -5.51 -17.54
N ARG A 22 10.17 -5.62 -17.43
CA ARG A 22 10.85 -6.92 -17.45
C ARG A 22 10.45 -7.81 -16.28
N ALA A 23 10.27 -7.23 -15.08
CA ALA A 23 9.85 -7.99 -13.89
C ALA A 23 8.42 -8.55 -13.99
N CYS A 24 7.59 -7.99 -14.85
CA CYS A 24 6.21 -8.45 -15.10
C CYS A 24 6.10 -9.40 -16.30
N GLU A 25 7.20 -9.77 -16.96
CA GLU A 25 7.17 -10.65 -18.12
C GLU A 25 6.74 -12.07 -17.73
N GLY A 26 5.68 -12.58 -18.36
CA GLY A 26 5.13 -13.91 -18.10
C GLY A 26 4.41 -14.07 -16.76
N ILE A 27 4.03 -12.95 -16.11
CA ILE A 27 3.35 -12.94 -14.81
C ILE A 27 1.84 -12.82 -15.01
N ASP A 28 1.07 -13.71 -14.37
CA ASP A 28 -0.39 -13.70 -14.41
C ASP A 28 -1.00 -12.72 -13.40
N THR A 29 -0.40 -12.60 -12.21
CA THR A 29 -0.91 -11.75 -11.13
C THR A 29 0.21 -10.92 -10.51
N VAL A 30 -0.02 -9.63 -10.35
CA VAL A 30 0.90 -8.70 -9.68
C VAL A 30 0.31 -8.25 -8.35
N TYR A 31 1.03 -8.51 -7.25
CA TYR A 31 0.77 -7.89 -5.95
C TYR A 31 1.67 -6.67 -5.78
N HIS A 32 1.08 -5.50 -5.84
CA HIS A 32 1.84 -4.25 -5.72
C HIS A 32 1.77 -3.69 -4.30
N LEU A 33 2.77 -4.04 -3.47
CA LEU A 33 2.91 -3.61 -2.08
C LEU A 33 3.98 -2.53 -1.90
N ALA A 34 4.77 -2.26 -2.94
CA ALA A 34 5.90 -1.33 -2.83
C ALA A 34 5.43 0.10 -2.56
N ALA A 35 5.86 0.68 -1.45
CA ALA A 35 5.60 2.07 -1.10
C ALA A 35 6.69 2.64 -0.19
N LEU A 36 6.83 3.94 -0.19
CA LEU A 36 7.63 4.69 0.76
C LEU A 36 6.72 5.41 1.75
N ILE A 37 6.82 5.04 3.02
CA ILE A 37 6.11 5.70 4.12
C ILE A 37 7.04 6.79 4.68
N SER A 38 6.60 8.04 4.68
CA SER A 38 7.29 9.13 5.34
C SER A 38 6.34 10.28 5.64
N ILE A 39 6.43 10.80 6.84
CA ILE A 39 5.72 12.00 7.29
C ILE A 39 6.56 13.28 7.10
N MET A 40 7.85 13.13 6.73
CA MET A 40 8.81 14.23 6.64
C MET A 40 8.53 15.10 5.40
N PRO A 41 8.34 16.43 5.56
CA PRO A 41 8.01 17.33 4.44
C PRO A 41 9.07 17.36 3.32
N ASN A 42 10.35 17.22 3.67
CA ASN A 42 11.46 17.18 2.71
C ASN A 42 11.46 15.92 1.82
N MET A 43 10.72 14.88 2.20
CA MET A 43 10.59 13.63 1.45
C MET A 43 9.46 13.64 0.42
N LYS A 44 8.67 14.71 0.32
CA LYS A 44 7.47 14.78 -0.54
C LYS A 44 7.75 14.36 -2.00
N LYS A 45 8.81 14.88 -2.62
CA LYS A 45 9.16 14.54 -4.01
C LYS A 45 9.48 13.05 -4.16
N ARG A 46 10.24 12.49 -3.21
CA ARG A 46 10.64 11.09 -3.23
C ARG A 46 9.44 10.16 -2.96
N VAL A 47 8.62 10.48 -1.95
CA VAL A 47 7.39 9.73 -1.66
C VAL A 47 6.49 9.68 -2.90
N ARG A 48 6.25 10.83 -3.53
CA ARG A 48 5.40 10.89 -4.73
C ARG A 48 6.01 10.12 -5.90
N SER A 49 7.33 10.23 -6.15
CA SER A 49 7.97 9.50 -7.25
C SER A 49 7.94 7.97 -7.06
N VAL A 50 8.01 7.49 -5.83
CA VAL A 50 7.90 6.05 -5.53
C VAL A 50 6.45 5.62 -5.55
N ASN A 51 5.57 6.28 -4.78
CA ASN A 51 4.22 5.79 -4.56
C ASN A 51 3.29 6.05 -5.76
N VAL A 52 3.44 7.19 -6.44
CA VAL A 52 2.62 7.51 -7.63
C VAL A 52 3.33 7.05 -8.89
N GLY A 53 4.53 7.55 -9.17
CA GLY A 53 5.27 7.19 -10.37
C GLY A 53 5.59 5.70 -10.45
N GLY A 54 5.95 5.07 -9.31
CA GLY A 54 6.15 3.62 -9.23
C GLY A 54 4.87 2.84 -9.55
N THR A 55 3.72 3.26 -8.99
CA THR A 55 2.43 2.63 -9.28
C THR A 55 2.04 2.81 -10.76
N GLU A 56 2.28 3.98 -11.35
CA GLU A 56 2.07 4.21 -12.79
C GLU A 56 2.94 3.29 -13.66
N ASN A 57 4.19 3.03 -13.24
CA ASN A 57 5.06 2.07 -13.92
C ASN A 57 4.55 0.64 -13.82
N VAL A 58 4.01 0.23 -12.65
CA VAL A 58 3.40 -1.11 -12.49
C VAL A 58 2.15 -1.22 -13.34
N ILE A 59 1.26 -0.23 -13.35
CA ILE A 59 0.07 -0.19 -14.23
C ILE A 59 0.50 -0.33 -15.71
N TYR A 60 1.50 0.43 -16.13
CA TYR A 60 2.03 0.36 -17.48
C TYR A 60 2.55 -1.04 -17.81
N ALA A 61 3.36 -1.62 -16.92
CA ALA A 61 3.90 -2.96 -17.08
C ALA A 61 2.78 -4.02 -17.16
N CYS A 62 1.78 -3.95 -16.29
CA CYS A 62 0.62 -4.86 -16.34
C CYS A 62 -0.10 -4.79 -17.70
N LYS A 63 -0.31 -3.59 -18.25
CA LYS A 63 -0.94 -3.42 -19.56
C LYS A 63 -0.09 -3.98 -20.70
N VAL A 64 1.21 -3.67 -20.72
CA VAL A 64 2.14 -4.10 -21.79
C VAL A 64 2.34 -5.61 -21.77
N GLN A 65 2.51 -6.20 -20.59
CA GLN A 65 2.74 -7.64 -20.40
C GLN A 65 1.43 -8.45 -20.36
N ARG A 66 0.27 -7.79 -20.44
CA ARG A 66 -1.06 -8.43 -20.37
C ARG A 66 -1.25 -9.26 -19.11
N VAL A 67 -0.79 -8.71 -17.97
CA VAL A 67 -1.04 -9.30 -16.65
C VAL A 67 -2.54 -9.49 -16.44
N GLY A 68 -2.94 -10.65 -16.00
CA GLY A 68 -4.35 -11.02 -15.82
C GLY A 68 -5.01 -10.25 -14.69
N ARG A 69 -4.30 -9.99 -13.58
CA ARG A 69 -4.85 -9.27 -12.43
C ARG A 69 -3.78 -8.50 -11.66
N MET A 70 -4.13 -7.30 -11.19
CA MET A 70 -3.32 -6.47 -10.29
C MET A 70 -4.02 -6.32 -8.95
N VAL A 71 -3.37 -6.74 -7.85
CA VAL A 71 -3.78 -6.46 -6.48
C VAL A 71 -2.91 -5.34 -5.92
N TYR A 72 -3.53 -4.20 -5.61
CA TYR A 72 -2.81 -3.03 -5.12
C TYR A 72 -3.10 -2.78 -3.63
N THR A 73 -2.08 -2.80 -2.81
CA THR A 73 -2.17 -2.47 -1.39
C THR A 73 -2.03 -0.97 -1.19
N SER A 74 -3.14 -0.31 -0.93
CA SER A 74 -3.19 1.10 -0.56
C SER A 74 -3.08 1.27 0.97
N SER A 75 -3.93 2.08 1.56
CA SER A 75 -4.00 2.35 3.00
C SER A 75 -5.30 3.07 3.33
N ILE A 76 -5.80 2.91 4.54
CA ILE A 76 -6.87 3.73 5.10
C ILE A 76 -6.56 5.24 4.98
N HIS A 77 -5.28 5.62 5.04
CA HIS A 77 -4.84 7.01 4.88
C HIS A 77 -5.04 7.60 3.48
N ALA A 78 -5.43 6.80 2.49
CA ALA A 78 -5.76 7.29 1.15
C ALA A 78 -7.13 7.94 1.06
N PHE A 79 -8.04 7.61 1.98
CA PHE A 79 -9.38 8.17 1.97
C PHE A 79 -9.41 9.65 2.32
N THR A 80 -10.46 10.32 1.85
CA THR A 80 -10.78 11.68 2.27
C THR A 80 -10.98 11.72 3.79
N GLU A 81 -10.42 12.74 4.44
CA GLU A 81 -10.72 12.98 5.86
C GLU A 81 -12.21 13.27 6.05
N LEU A 82 -12.79 12.58 7.02
CA LEU A 82 -14.17 12.74 7.44
C LEU A 82 -14.23 13.42 8.81
N GLU A 83 -15.41 13.90 9.17
CA GLU A 83 -15.66 14.42 10.53
C GLU A 83 -15.43 13.30 11.57
N PRO A 84 -14.91 13.65 12.76
CA PRO A 84 -14.69 12.71 13.83
C PRO A 84 -15.96 11.87 14.15
N GLY A 85 -15.79 10.56 14.32
CA GLY A 85 -16.88 9.63 14.57
C GLY A 85 -17.59 9.10 13.33
N SER A 86 -17.21 9.56 12.13
CA SER A 86 -17.69 8.99 10.87
C SER A 86 -17.04 7.63 10.59
N MET A 87 -17.81 6.73 9.99
CA MET A 87 -17.31 5.43 9.52
C MET A 87 -16.66 5.60 8.14
N ILE A 88 -15.50 4.98 7.95
CA ILE A 88 -14.84 4.89 6.64
C ILE A 88 -15.20 3.53 6.04
N ASP A 89 -15.79 3.56 4.87
CA ASP A 89 -16.11 2.39 4.05
C ASP A 89 -15.72 2.64 2.58
N GLU A 90 -16.03 1.71 1.70
CA GLU A 90 -15.69 1.76 0.28
C GLU A 90 -16.44 2.86 -0.50
N ASN A 91 -17.44 3.51 0.09
CA ASN A 91 -18.17 4.62 -0.52
C ASN A 91 -17.49 5.97 -0.30
N VAL A 92 -16.53 6.04 0.65
CA VAL A 92 -15.76 7.28 0.88
C VAL A 92 -14.84 7.56 -0.30
N PRO A 93 -14.91 8.75 -0.91
CA PRO A 93 -14.12 9.05 -2.09
C PRO A 93 -12.64 9.26 -1.77
N PHE A 94 -11.79 8.93 -2.73
CA PHE A 94 -10.38 9.29 -2.72
C PHE A 94 -10.20 10.71 -3.29
N ASN A 95 -9.76 11.64 -2.47
CA ASN A 95 -9.49 13.01 -2.90
C ASN A 95 -8.17 13.52 -2.28
N PRO A 96 -7.06 13.56 -3.06
CA PRO A 96 -5.76 14.00 -2.56
C PRO A 96 -5.76 15.41 -1.95
N ALA A 97 -6.67 16.28 -2.38
CA ALA A 97 -6.78 17.65 -1.81
C ALA A 97 -7.40 17.64 -0.40
N ARG A 98 -8.19 16.62 -0.08
CA ARG A 98 -8.88 16.43 1.22
C ARG A 98 -8.30 15.29 2.04
N THR A 99 -7.11 14.83 1.72
CA THR A 99 -6.38 13.76 2.42
C THR A 99 -5.19 14.37 3.14
N SER A 100 -4.95 13.95 4.37
CA SER A 100 -3.84 14.45 5.17
C SER A 100 -2.49 13.83 4.87
N GLY A 101 -1.48 14.63 5.10
CA GLY A 101 -0.08 14.20 5.06
C GLY A 101 0.45 13.86 3.66
N VAL A 102 1.77 13.80 3.53
CA VAL A 102 2.45 13.50 2.26
C VAL A 102 2.17 12.08 1.80
N TYR A 103 2.18 11.13 2.73
CA TYR A 103 1.94 9.72 2.46
C TYR A 103 0.50 9.49 2.01
N GLY A 104 -0.49 9.95 2.79
CA GLY A 104 -1.91 9.78 2.45
C GLY A 104 -2.24 10.35 1.07
N LYS A 105 -1.81 11.58 0.78
CA LYS A 105 -1.98 12.21 -0.54
C LYS A 105 -1.40 11.36 -1.66
N SER A 106 -0.18 10.82 -1.48
CA SER A 106 0.45 9.98 -2.49
C SER A 106 -0.29 8.66 -2.70
N LYS A 107 -0.84 8.06 -1.64
CA LYS A 107 -1.65 6.84 -1.74
C LYS A 107 -3.00 7.13 -2.43
N ALA A 108 -3.64 8.26 -2.12
CA ALA A 108 -4.87 8.69 -2.80
C ALA A 108 -4.64 8.93 -4.31
N GLU A 109 -3.56 9.63 -4.69
CA GLU A 109 -3.19 9.81 -6.11
C GLU A 109 -2.97 8.45 -6.80
N ALA A 110 -2.23 7.54 -6.17
CA ALA A 110 -1.95 6.22 -6.72
C ALA A 110 -3.22 5.37 -6.88
N VAL A 111 -4.14 5.40 -5.89
CA VAL A 111 -5.45 4.72 -6.01
C VAL A 111 -6.22 5.23 -7.22
N LEU A 112 -6.29 6.55 -7.41
CA LEU A 112 -7.00 7.13 -8.56
C LEU A 112 -6.39 6.68 -9.89
N SER A 113 -5.06 6.52 -9.97
CA SER A 113 -4.39 5.96 -11.17
C SER A 113 -4.80 4.50 -11.40
N VAL A 114 -4.84 3.67 -10.35
CA VAL A 114 -5.28 2.27 -10.45
C VAL A 114 -6.75 2.17 -10.87
N LEU A 115 -7.64 2.95 -10.24
CA LEU A 115 -9.07 2.96 -10.58
C LEU A 115 -9.33 3.46 -12.00
N THR A 116 -8.52 4.41 -12.50
CA THR A 116 -8.57 4.85 -13.88
C THR A 116 -8.17 3.72 -14.83
N ALA A 117 -7.05 3.04 -14.52
CA ALA A 117 -6.61 1.90 -15.32
C ALA A 117 -7.63 0.75 -15.32
N ALA A 118 -8.32 0.53 -14.18
CA ALA A 118 -9.38 -0.47 -14.09
C ALA A 118 -10.57 -0.13 -15.01
N ARG A 119 -11.00 1.15 -15.07
CA ARG A 119 -12.03 1.60 -16.01
C ARG A 119 -11.62 1.45 -17.47
N GLU A 120 -10.32 1.46 -17.74
CA GLU A 120 -9.73 1.26 -19.07
C GLU A 120 -9.48 -0.23 -19.40
N GLY A 121 -9.91 -1.15 -18.53
CA GLY A 121 -9.89 -2.60 -18.78
C GLY A 121 -8.79 -3.39 -18.09
N LEU A 122 -7.98 -2.79 -17.20
CA LEU A 122 -7.08 -3.56 -16.32
C LEU A 122 -7.91 -4.20 -15.21
N ASP A 123 -7.86 -5.52 -15.06
CA ASP A 123 -8.46 -6.18 -13.90
C ASP A 123 -7.62 -5.86 -12.65
N ALA A 124 -8.12 -4.93 -11.83
CA ALA A 124 -7.39 -4.44 -10.66
C ALA A 124 -8.29 -4.33 -9.42
N VAL A 125 -7.76 -4.78 -8.29
CA VAL A 125 -8.38 -4.66 -6.97
C VAL A 125 -7.52 -3.80 -6.07
N VAL A 126 -8.13 -2.89 -5.30
CA VAL A 126 -7.45 -2.03 -4.34
C VAL A 126 -7.85 -2.46 -2.93
N LEU A 127 -6.87 -2.78 -2.11
CA LEU A 127 -7.05 -3.04 -0.68
C LEU A 127 -6.55 -1.84 0.13
N CYS A 128 -7.34 -1.40 1.11
CA CYS A 128 -7.02 -0.26 1.97
C CYS A 128 -6.96 -0.69 3.44
N PRO A 129 -5.90 -1.43 3.85
CA PRO A 129 -5.80 -1.88 5.22
C PRO A 129 -5.69 -0.72 6.20
N THR A 130 -6.18 -0.93 7.42
CA THR A 130 -6.03 -0.06 8.58
C THR A 130 -4.62 -0.20 9.16
N GLY A 131 -4.41 0.01 10.46
CA GLY A 131 -3.11 -0.17 11.08
C GLY A 131 -2.69 -1.64 11.11
N ILE A 132 -1.77 -2.03 10.24
CA ILE A 132 -1.32 -3.42 10.17
C ILE A 132 -0.42 -3.71 11.37
N ILE A 133 -0.79 -4.75 12.14
CA ILE A 133 0.00 -5.29 13.24
C ILE A 133 0.15 -6.80 13.09
N GLY A 134 1.12 -7.38 13.77
CA GLY A 134 1.29 -8.84 13.79
C GLY A 134 2.74 -9.30 13.69
N PRO A 135 2.96 -10.60 13.46
CA PRO A 135 4.29 -11.17 13.35
C PRO A 135 5.05 -10.69 12.09
N PHE A 136 6.38 -10.90 12.10
CA PHE A 136 7.28 -10.63 10.97
C PHE A 136 7.61 -9.15 10.72
N ASP A 137 7.38 -8.27 11.69
CA ASP A 137 7.85 -6.87 11.65
C ASP A 137 9.37 -6.78 11.92
N TYR A 138 10.16 -7.32 10.99
CA TYR A 138 11.62 -7.44 11.14
C TYR A 138 12.35 -6.08 11.16
N LYS A 139 11.77 -5.06 10.58
CA LYS A 139 12.35 -3.71 10.55
C LYS A 139 11.92 -2.84 11.72
N LEU A 140 11.04 -3.38 12.58
CA LEU A 140 10.42 -2.68 13.68
C LEU A 140 9.78 -1.37 13.20
N SER A 141 8.60 -1.48 12.63
CA SER A 141 7.79 -0.33 12.18
C SER A 141 7.52 0.64 13.34
N GLU A 142 7.16 1.88 13.03
CA GLU A 142 6.80 2.88 14.05
C GLU A 142 5.70 2.35 14.98
N MET A 143 4.70 1.67 14.42
CA MET A 143 3.62 1.05 15.19
C MET A 143 4.13 -0.11 16.05
N GLY A 144 4.93 -1.01 15.50
CA GLY A 144 5.54 -2.11 16.24
C GLY A 144 6.44 -1.60 17.37
N ASN A 145 7.19 -0.52 17.14
CA ASN A 145 8.00 0.12 18.16
C ASN A 145 7.14 0.75 19.27
N MET A 146 6.05 1.41 18.92
CA MET A 146 5.10 1.98 19.88
C MET A 146 4.49 0.90 20.78
N ILE A 147 4.02 -0.21 20.20
CA ILE A 147 3.47 -1.35 20.93
C ILE A 147 4.53 -1.94 21.88
N ARG A 148 5.78 -2.10 21.41
CA ARG A 148 6.88 -2.61 22.23
C ARG A 148 7.20 -1.68 23.41
N LEU A 149 7.22 -0.37 23.19
CA LEU A 149 7.44 0.63 24.24
C LEU A 149 6.33 0.61 25.28
N PHE A 150 5.08 0.49 24.82
CA PHE A 150 3.92 0.35 25.70
C PHE A 150 4.00 -0.93 26.55
N ALA A 151 4.20 -2.08 25.91
CA ALA A 151 4.32 -3.38 26.60
C ALA A 151 5.49 -3.45 27.59
N SER A 152 6.59 -2.70 27.34
CA SER A 152 7.72 -2.61 28.24
C SER A 152 7.56 -1.55 29.35
N GLY A 153 6.43 -0.87 29.46
CA GLY A 153 6.18 0.20 30.43
C GLY A 153 6.98 1.49 30.22
N LYS A 154 7.61 1.62 29.05
CA LYS A 154 8.41 2.81 28.70
C LYS A 154 7.58 3.94 28.12
N LEU A 155 6.45 3.63 27.49
CA LEU A 155 5.48 4.61 27.03
C LEU A 155 4.56 4.96 28.21
N ARG A 156 4.74 6.14 28.78
CA ARG A 156 4.02 6.61 29.98
C ARG A 156 3.00 7.70 29.74
N VAL A 157 2.89 8.15 28.50
CA VAL A 157 1.99 9.21 28.09
C VAL A 157 1.07 8.68 27.01
N GLY A 158 -0.23 8.86 27.17
CA GLY A 158 -1.23 8.60 26.14
C GLY A 158 -1.81 9.90 25.61
N ILE A 159 -2.35 9.85 24.43
CA ILE A 159 -3.18 10.90 23.84
C ILE A 159 -4.59 10.36 23.68
N ASP A 160 -5.59 11.22 23.82
CA ASP A 160 -6.96 10.85 23.54
C ASP A 160 -7.12 10.63 22.03
N GLY A 161 -7.61 9.45 21.65
CA GLY A 161 -7.78 9.04 20.26
C GLY A 161 -7.96 7.54 20.12
N SER A 162 -8.36 7.12 18.94
CA SER A 162 -8.50 5.72 18.57
C SER A 162 -7.89 5.45 17.20
N PHE A 163 -7.48 4.22 16.99
CA PHE A 163 -6.96 3.76 15.71
C PHE A 163 -7.43 2.33 15.50
N ASP A 164 -7.88 2.03 14.28
CA ASP A 164 -8.29 0.69 13.91
C ASP A 164 -7.08 -0.15 13.48
N PHE A 165 -7.07 -1.43 13.86
CA PHE A 165 -5.99 -2.36 13.59
C PHE A 165 -6.48 -3.61 12.89
N VAL A 166 -5.64 -4.14 12.01
CA VAL A 166 -5.85 -5.42 11.32
C VAL A 166 -4.62 -6.30 11.48
N ASP A 167 -4.82 -7.60 11.68
CA ASP A 167 -3.71 -8.55 11.71
C ASP A 167 -3.12 -8.73 10.30
N VAL A 168 -1.80 -8.74 10.20
CA VAL A 168 -1.08 -8.92 8.92
C VAL A 168 -1.50 -10.21 8.20
N ARG A 169 -1.88 -11.26 8.93
CA ARG A 169 -2.33 -12.54 8.35
C ARG A 169 -3.69 -12.39 7.66
N ASP A 170 -4.57 -11.54 8.19
CA ASP A 170 -5.87 -11.24 7.57
C ASP A 170 -5.68 -10.37 6.32
N VAL A 171 -4.73 -9.42 6.36
CA VAL A 171 -4.35 -8.66 5.15
C VAL A 171 -3.85 -9.59 4.05
N VAL A 172 -2.91 -10.50 4.37
CA VAL A 172 -2.39 -11.48 3.40
C VAL A 172 -3.51 -12.39 2.86
N SER A 173 -4.41 -12.85 3.73
CA SER A 173 -5.56 -13.67 3.33
C SER A 173 -6.48 -12.91 2.38
N SER A 174 -6.70 -11.61 2.63
CA SER A 174 -7.50 -10.74 1.78
C SER A 174 -6.84 -10.50 0.42
N GLU A 175 -5.51 -10.30 0.38
CA GLU A 175 -4.76 -10.15 -0.87
C GLU A 175 -4.81 -11.41 -1.73
N ILE A 176 -4.64 -12.59 -1.10
CA ILE A 176 -4.76 -13.89 -1.81
C ILE A 176 -6.21 -14.10 -2.30
N ALA A 177 -7.21 -13.71 -1.53
CA ALA A 177 -8.60 -13.79 -1.98
C ALA A 177 -8.88 -12.84 -3.14
N ALA A 178 -8.33 -11.62 -3.10
CA ALA A 178 -8.46 -10.62 -4.15
C ALA A 178 -7.77 -11.01 -5.47
N SER A 179 -6.84 -11.97 -5.45
CA SER A 179 -6.15 -12.43 -6.67
C SER A 179 -6.90 -13.52 -7.45
N LYS A 180 -7.98 -14.05 -6.90
CA LYS A 180 -8.84 -15.08 -7.52
C LYS A 180 -9.99 -14.45 -8.28
#